data_82eacb25384343efd634015ffef18fbc
#
_entry.id   82eacb25384343efd634015ffef18fbc
#
_cell.length_a   1.000
_cell.length_b   1.000
_cell.length_c   1.000
_cell.angle_alpha   90.00
_cell.angle_beta   90.00
_cell.angle_gamma   90.00
#
_symmetry.space_group_name_H-M   'P 1'
#
loop_
_entity.id
_entity.type
_entity.pdbx_description
1 polymer ?
#
loop_
_entity_poly.entity_id
_entity_poly.type
_entity_poly.pdbx_seq_one_letter_code
_entity_poly.pdbx_strand_id
1 'polypeptide(L)'
;MRTLVATLAVALVAGACADKQPPALQGYVEGEYVRVAAPFAGTLVSLDTQRGAQVKAGAPLFALEAENEDAARREAEERLRKAAAQLEDLRKGKRPTEIDSSRAQLAQAEVAAGLSERDWRRQLDLVTKGFVSQSKADEARSQRDADRKKVEQMQNDLATVQAGARPDEIRAAEAEAAAARQSLAQADWKLRQKTVAATVDGMVSDTLFARGEWVPAGSPVVSLLPVSNVKVRFFVPEPALGTVKVGQKVSLACDGCGNPIDAAVSFIAPQAEFTPPVIYSKESRAKLVFLVEAKPVDRDAARLHPGQPVDVRLQ
;
A
#
# COMPACT_ATOMS: atom_id res chain seq x y z
N MET A 1 65.97 -68.95 5.51
CA MET A 1 64.71 -68.65 6.31
C MET A 1 64.73 -67.35 7.12
N ARG A 2 65.79 -66.55 7.07
CA ARG A 2 65.94 -65.30 7.91
C ARG A 2 65.61 -63.98 7.12
N THR A 3 65.44 -64.06 5.79
CA THR A 3 65.21 -62.88 4.94
C THR A 3 63.69 -62.71 4.57
N LEU A 4 62.84 -63.68 4.83
CA LEU A 4 61.41 -63.62 4.52
C LEU A 4 60.54 -63.01 5.62
N VAL A 5 61.07 -62.90 6.87
CA VAL A 5 60.31 -62.36 8.00
C VAL A 5 60.50 -60.83 8.12
N ALA A 6 61.54 -60.22 7.55
CA ALA A 6 61.77 -58.77 7.59
C ALA A 6 60.90 -57.96 6.58
N THR A 7 60.42 -58.55 5.49
CA THR A 7 59.57 -57.87 4.48
C THR A 7 58.09 -57.83 4.84
N LEU A 8 57.61 -58.69 5.75
CA LEU A 8 56.20 -58.70 6.17
C LEU A 8 55.89 -57.68 7.28
N ALA A 9 56.93 -57.20 8.02
CA ALA A 9 56.75 -56.21 9.08
C ALA A 9 56.63 -54.76 8.58
N VAL A 10 57.14 -54.41 7.36
CA VAL A 10 57.06 -53.04 6.78
C VAL A 10 55.74 -52.78 6.10
N ALA A 11 54.98 -53.79 5.67
CA ALA A 11 53.69 -53.61 4.99
C ALA A 11 52.53 -53.30 5.94
N LEU A 12 52.66 -53.44 7.26
CA LEU A 12 51.61 -53.22 8.26
C LEU A 12 51.53 -51.80 8.84
N VAL A 13 52.48 -50.89 8.52
CA VAL A 13 52.53 -49.53 9.08
C VAL A 13 51.92 -48.48 8.12
N ALA A 14 51.65 -48.85 6.87
CA ALA A 14 51.10 -47.91 5.86
C ALA A 14 49.57 -47.73 5.88
N GLY A 15 48.85 -48.39 6.81
CA GLY A 15 47.36 -48.43 6.82
C GLY A 15 46.68 -47.50 7.87
N ALA A 16 47.42 -46.64 8.61
CA ALA A 16 46.88 -45.97 9.80
C ALA A 16 46.72 -44.42 9.69
N CYS A 17 46.71 -43.85 8.48
CA CYS A 17 46.22 -42.47 8.27
C CYS A 17 44.80 -42.51 7.68
N ALA A 18 43.84 -43.07 8.43
CA ALA A 18 42.45 -42.73 8.20
C ALA A 18 42.26 -41.27 8.67
N ASP A 19 42.10 -40.35 7.73
CA ASP A 19 41.72 -38.97 7.97
C ASP A 19 40.46 -38.97 8.86
N LYS A 20 40.62 -38.64 10.14
CA LYS A 20 39.50 -38.46 11.06
C LYS A 20 38.77 -37.20 10.61
N GLN A 21 37.88 -37.37 9.65
CA GLN A 21 36.96 -36.29 9.35
C GLN A 21 36.27 -35.86 10.66
N PRO A 22 36.18 -34.56 10.94
CA PRO A 22 35.49 -34.08 12.12
C PRO A 22 34.06 -34.65 12.14
N PRO A 23 33.54 -35.01 13.32
CA PRO A 23 32.19 -35.61 13.41
C PRO A 23 31.17 -34.65 12.80
N ALA A 24 30.29 -35.20 11.97
CA ALA A 24 29.19 -34.43 11.39
C ALA A 24 28.26 -33.94 12.50
N LEU A 25 27.91 -32.67 12.45
CA LEU A 25 26.94 -32.05 13.36
C LEU A 25 25.55 -32.34 12.83
N GLN A 26 24.65 -32.80 13.69
CA GLN A 26 23.28 -33.11 13.30
C GLN A 26 22.42 -31.84 13.31
N GLY A 27 21.60 -31.71 12.29
CA GLY A 27 20.67 -30.62 12.13
C GLY A 27 19.41 -31.02 11.34
N TYR A 28 18.59 -30.06 11.08
CA TYR A 28 17.39 -30.21 10.25
C TYR A 28 17.11 -28.94 9.45
N VAL A 29 16.40 -29.13 8.35
CA VAL A 29 15.94 -28.02 7.51
C VAL A 29 14.75 -27.33 8.15
N GLU A 30 14.77 -26.02 8.23
CA GLU A 30 13.66 -25.19 8.67
C GLU A 30 13.24 -24.22 7.58
N GLY A 31 11.93 -23.98 7.45
CA GLY A 31 11.36 -22.98 6.56
C GLY A 31 10.72 -21.85 7.35
N GLU A 32 11.04 -20.60 7.01
CA GLU A 32 10.34 -19.43 7.54
C GLU A 32 9.21 -19.03 6.59
N TYR A 33 7.98 -19.32 7.00
CA TYR A 33 6.81 -19.12 6.17
C TYR A 33 6.32 -17.68 6.18
N VAL A 34 6.02 -17.15 5.01
CA VAL A 34 5.30 -15.87 4.83
C VAL A 34 3.80 -16.16 4.86
N ARG A 35 3.14 -15.69 5.90
CA ARG A 35 1.70 -15.86 6.09
C ARG A 35 0.96 -14.71 5.42
N VAL A 36 0.20 -15.02 4.38
CA VAL A 36 -0.54 -14.05 3.58
C VAL A 36 -1.97 -13.94 4.10
N ALA A 37 -2.34 -12.74 4.54
CA ALA A 37 -3.63 -12.42 5.13
C ALA A 37 -4.24 -11.18 4.46
N ALA A 38 -5.57 -11.06 4.50
CA ALA A 38 -6.26 -9.82 4.16
C ALA A 38 -6.42 -8.92 5.39
N PRO A 39 -6.28 -7.59 5.26
CA PRO A 39 -6.47 -6.67 6.38
C PRO A 39 -7.94 -6.50 6.80
N PHE A 40 -8.89 -6.96 5.97
CA PHE A 40 -10.33 -6.90 6.21
C PHE A 40 -10.94 -8.29 6.21
N ALA A 41 -11.96 -8.49 7.04
CA ALA A 41 -12.71 -9.73 7.09
C ALA A 41 -13.66 -9.88 5.89
N GLY A 42 -14.06 -11.11 5.59
CA GLY A 42 -15.06 -11.43 4.57
C GLY A 42 -15.12 -12.91 4.25
N THR A 43 -16.15 -13.33 3.53
CA THR A 43 -16.27 -14.71 3.03
C THR A 43 -15.24 -14.95 1.92
N LEU A 44 -14.55 -16.08 1.93
CA LEU A 44 -13.61 -16.48 0.88
C LEU A 44 -14.37 -16.87 -0.39
N VAL A 45 -14.33 -15.98 -1.41
CA VAL A 45 -15.05 -16.20 -2.68
C VAL A 45 -14.25 -17.05 -3.66
N SER A 46 -12.96 -16.76 -3.78
CA SER A 46 -12.03 -17.54 -4.60
C SER A 46 -10.74 -17.84 -3.87
N LEU A 47 -10.19 -19.01 -4.19
CA LEU A 47 -8.84 -19.44 -3.80
C LEU A 47 -8.15 -19.88 -5.09
N ASP A 48 -7.26 -19.02 -5.61
CA ASP A 48 -6.69 -19.13 -6.95
C ASP A 48 -5.37 -19.90 -6.96
N THR A 49 -5.05 -20.54 -5.84
CA THR A 49 -3.84 -21.34 -5.65
C THR A 49 -4.15 -22.61 -4.86
N GLN A 50 -3.22 -23.55 -4.89
CA GLN A 50 -3.33 -24.81 -4.14
C GLN A 50 -2.00 -25.17 -3.48
N ARG A 51 -2.04 -26.01 -2.46
CA ARG A 51 -0.85 -26.53 -1.79
C ARG A 51 0.12 -27.17 -2.80
N GLY A 52 1.40 -26.83 -2.70
CA GLY A 52 2.46 -27.29 -3.60
C GLY A 52 2.65 -26.45 -4.86
N ALA A 53 1.75 -25.51 -5.16
CA ALA A 53 1.90 -24.63 -6.32
C ALA A 53 3.07 -23.66 -6.14
N GLN A 54 3.79 -23.37 -7.23
CA GLN A 54 4.80 -22.30 -7.28
C GLN A 54 4.13 -21.01 -7.73
N VAL A 55 4.30 -19.96 -6.96
CA VAL A 55 3.74 -18.62 -7.25
C VAL A 55 4.83 -17.60 -7.34
N LYS A 56 4.61 -16.59 -8.18
CA LYS A 56 5.48 -15.41 -8.29
C LYS A 56 4.84 -14.24 -7.54
N ALA A 57 5.66 -13.30 -7.09
CA ALA A 57 5.19 -12.05 -6.54
C ALA A 57 4.19 -11.36 -7.50
N GLY A 58 3.06 -10.90 -6.97
CA GLY A 58 1.96 -10.35 -7.75
C GLY A 58 0.95 -11.36 -8.29
N ALA A 59 1.20 -12.67 -8.22
CA ALA A 59 0.21 -13.68 -8.61
C ALA A 59 -1.00 -13.65 -7.66
N PRO A 60 -2.24 -13.70 -8.18
CA PRO A 60 -3.44 -13.74 -7.35
C PRO A 60 -3.44 -15.01 -6.49
N LEU A 61 -3.79 -14.88 -5.21
CA LEU A 61 -3.87 -16.00 -4.28
C LEU A 61 -5.31 -16.29 -3.87
N PHE A 62 -6.05 -15.26 -3.48
CA PHE A 62 -7.44 -15.40 -3.05
C PHE A 62 -8.19 -14.07 -3.12
N ALA A 63 -9.51 -14.16 -3.15
CA ALA A 63 -10.38 -13.00 -3.02
C ALA A 63 -11.47 -13.23 -1.97
N LEU A 64 -11.75 -12.17 -1.20
CA LEU A 64 -12.85 -12.10 -0.26
C LEU A 64 -14.05 -11.40 -0.90
N GLU A 65 -15.23 -11.66 -0.38
CA GLU A 65 -16.46 -10.93 -0.70
C GLU A 65 -16.24 -9.43 -0.59
N ALA A 66 -16.63 -8.68 -1.61
CA ALA A 66 -16.33 -7.25 -1.76
C ALA A 66 -17.56 -6.40 -2.09
N GLU A 67 -18.77 -6.92 -1.96
CA GLU A 67 -20.02 -6.24 -2.35
C GLU A 67 -20.21 -4.92 -1.60
N ASN A 68 -19.94 -4.91 -0.29
CA ASN A 68 -20.05 -3.72 0.54
C ASN A 68 -19.01 -2.66 0.17
N GLU A 69 -17.78 -3.07 -0.09
CA GLU A 69 -16.68 -2.17 -0.48
C GLU A 69 -16.91 -1.62 -1.88
N ASP A 70 -17.43 -2.41 -2.81
CA ASP A 70 -17.80 -1.93 -4.15
C ASP A 70 -18.98 -0.95 -4.11
N ALA A 71 -19.99 -1.21 -3.26
CA ALA A 71 -21.08 -0.26 -3.03
C ALA A 71 -20.59 1.06 -2.42
N ALA A 72 -19.69 0.99 -1.41
CA ALA A 72 -19.09 2.17 -0.79
C ALA A 72 -18.22 2.96 -1.78
N ARG A 73 -17.48 2.29 -2.67
CA ARG A 73 -16.72 2.93 -3.74
C ARG A 73 -17.65 3.68 -4.70
N ARG A 74 -18.74 3.04 -5.16
CA ARG A 74 -19.72 3.68 -6.03
C ARG A 74 -20.37 4.90 -5.37
N GLU A 75 -20.73 4.81 -4.09
CA GLU A 75 -21.27 5.94 -3.34
C GLU A 75 -20.28 7.11 -3.28
N ALA A 76 -19.01 6.83 -2.98
CA ALA A 76 -17.94 7.85 -2.92
C ALA A 76 -17.69 8.49 -4.31
N GLU A 77 -17.79 7.71 -5.39
CA GLU A 77 -17.67 8.19 -6.75
C GLU A 77 -18.81 9.18 -7.10
N GLU A 78 -20.05 8.86 -6.73
CA GLU A 78 -21.19 9.77 -6.96
C GLU A 78 -21.08 11.05 -6.11
N ARG A 79 -20.57 10.96 -4.88
CA ARG A 79 -20.28 12.14 -4.05
C ARG A 79 -19.22 13.05 -4.70
N LEU A 80 -18.14 12.46 -5.24
CA LEU A 80 -17.15 13.22 -5.98
C LEU A 80 -17.73 13.86 -7.23
N ARG A 81 -18.55 13.14 -7.99
CA ARG A 81 -19.21 13.66 -9.19
C ARG A 81 -20.12 14.85 -8.85
N LYS A 82 -20.90 14.74 -7.76
CA LYS A 82 -21.74 15.82 -7.27
C LYS A 82 -20.92 17.06 -6.87
N ALA A 83 -19.87 16.88 -6.06
CA ALA A 83 -19.01 17.98 -5.60
C ALA A 83 -18.28 18.65 -6.77
N ALA A 84 -17.81 17.88 -7.74
CA ALA A 84 -17.15 18.39 -8.94
C ALA A 84 -18.12 19.21 -9.82
N ALA A 85 -19.35 18.73 -10.00
CA ALA A 85 -20.38 19.45 -10.75
C ALA A 85 -20.76 20.78 -10.08
N GLN A 86 -20.84 20.78 -8.74
CA GLN A 86 -21.13 21.99 -7.96
C GLN A 86 -20.01 23.02 -8.08
N LEU A 87 -18.76 22.59 -8.01
CA LEU A 87 -17.58 23.44 -8.24
C LEU A 87 -17.59 24.04 -9.66
N GLU A 88 -17.88 23.21 -10.66
CA GLU A 88 -17.97 23.65 -12.05
C GLU A 88 -19.07 24.69 -12.27
N ASP A 89 -20.24 24.50 -11.65
CA ASP A 89 -21.36 25.45 -11.70
C ASP A 89 -20.96 26.80 -11.10
N LEU A 90 -20.34 26.80 -9.93
CA LEU A 90 -19.82 28.02 -9.30
C LEU A 90 -18.78 28.74 -10.16
N ARG A 91 -17.89 28.00 -10.82
CA ARG A 91 -16.87 28.56 -11.73
C ARG A 91 -17.44 29.14 -13.01
N LYS A 92 -18.50 28.53 -13.56
CA LYS A 92 -19.19 29.04 -14.75
C LYS A 92 -19.95 30.35 -14.48
N GLY A 93 -20.36 30.57 -13.23
CA GLY A 93 -21.16 31.73 -12.86
C GLY A 93 -22.56 31.71 -13.43
N LYS A 94 -23.14 32.91 -13.62
CA LYS A 94 -24.50 33.06 -14.15
C LYS A 94 -24.59 32.70 -15.62
N ARG A 95 -25.76 32.23 -16.02
CA ARG A 95 -26.01 31.84 -17.41
C ARG A 95 -25.97 33.09 -18.34
N PRO A 96 -25.49 32.97 -19.58
CA PRO A 96 -25.46 34.08 -20.53
C PRO A 96 -26.80 34.78 -20.68
N THR A 97 -27.90 34.04 -20.67
CA THR A 97 -29.27 34.61 -20.76
C THR A 97 -29.66 35.48 -19.56
N GLU A 98 -29.17 35.17 -18.34
CA GLU A 98 -29.42 35.99 -17.16
C GLU A 98 -28.62 37.30 -17.24
N ILE A 99 -27.37 37.24 -17.73
CA ILE A 99 -26.53 38.42 -17.99
C ILE A 99 -27.16 39.33 -19.06
N ASP A 100 -27.64 38.73 -20.14
CA ASP A 100 -28.29 39.47 -21.24
C ASP A 100 -29.60 40.12 -20.79
N SER A 101 -30.38 39.47 -19.94
CA SER A 101 -31.56 40.05 -19.31
C SER A 101 -31.22 41.30 -18.48
N SER A 102 -30.15 41.19 -17.64
CA SER A 102 -29.68 42.35 -16.83
C SER A 102 -29.16 43.48 -17.72
N ARG A 103 -28.47 43.17 -18.81
CA ARG A 103 -28.05 44.17 -19.82
C ARG A 103 -29.21 44.87 -20.46
N ALA A 104 -30.26 44.16 -20.82
CA ALA A 104 -31.48 44.73 -21.41
C ALA A 104 -32.19 45.68 -20.43
N GLN A 105 -32.24 45.32 -19.14
CA GLN A 105 -32.80 46.19 -18.09
C GLN A 105 -31.96 47.46 -17.91
N LEU A 106 -30.63 47.36 -17.93
CA LEU A 106 -29.75 48.54 -17.90
C LEU A 106 -29.99 49.42 -19.11
N ALA A 107 -30.03 48.88 -20.31
CA ALA A 107 -30.29 49.65 -21.54
C ALA A 107 -31.65 50.37 -21.48
N GLN A 108 -32.71 49.77 -20.95
CA GLN A 108 -34.01 50.40 -20.75
C GLN A 108 -33.89 51.60 -19.76
N ALA A 109 -33.16 51.41 -18.64
CA ALA A 109 -32.97 52.49 -17.68
C ALA A 109 -32.15 53.65 -18.27
N GLU A 110 -31.15 53.37 -19.10
CA GLU A 110 -30.35 54.41 -19.81
C GLU A 110 -31.17 55.20 -20.77
N VAL A 111 -32.09 54.57 -21.52
CA VAL A 111 -33.04 55.24 -22.43
C VAL A 111 -33.97 56.16 -21.63
N ALA A 112 -34.49 55.69 -20.48
CA ALA A 112 -35.36 56.52 -19.62
C ALA A 112 -34.61 57.75 -19.06
N ALA A 113 -33.39 57.55 -18.56
CA ALA A 113 -32.54 58.64 -18.07
C ALA A 113 -32.15 59.64 -19.16
N GLY A 114 -31.92 59.14 -20.39
CA GLY A 114 -31.66 60.02 -21.53
C GLY A 114 -32.91 60.83 -21.94
N LEU A 115 -34.11 60.32 -21.74
CA LEU A 115 -35.34 61.07 -22.00
C LEU A 115 -35.55 62.13 -20.93
N SER A 116 -35.47 61.80 -19.64
CA SER A 116 -35.66 62.73 -18.53
C SER A 116 -34.61 63.85 -18.49
N GLU A 117 -33.36 63.54 -18.88
CA GLU A 117 -32.28 64.52 -19.03
C GLU A 117 -32.65 65.56 -20.13
N ARG A 118 -33.16 65.13 -21.29
CA ARG A 118 -33.61 66.03 -22.37
C ARG A 118 -34.80 66.85 -21.95
N ASP A 119 -35.75 66.28 -21.22
CA ASP A 119 -36.90 66.97 -20.71
C ASP A 119 -36.53 68.02 -19.69
N TRP A 120 -35.71 67.69 -18.72
CA TRP A 120 -35.20 68.66 -17.74
C TRP A 120 -34.49 69.86 -18.40
N ARG A 121 -33.61 69.63 -19.37
CA ARG A 121 -32.93 70.71 -20.12
C ARG A 121 -33.92 71.58 -20.85
N ARG A 122 -34.97 71.00 -21.48
CA ARG A 122 -36.03 71.75 -22.14
C ARG A 122 -36.82 72.60 -21.14
N GLN A 123 -37.22 72.04 -19.99
CA GLN A 123 -37.94 72.80 -18.95
C GLN A 123 -37.10 73.99 -18.41
N LEU A 124 -35.79 73.76 -18.20
CA LEU A 124 -34.86 74.81 -17.74
C LEU A 124 -34.77 76.00 -18.76
N ASP A 125 -34.69 75.72 -20.07
CA ASP A 125 -34.69 76.73 -21.11
C ASP A 125 -36.04 77.47 -21.17
N LEU A 126 -37.17 76.78 -20.98
CA LEU A 126 -38.50 77.40 -20.93
C LEU A 126 -38.69 78.32 -19.69
N VAL A 127 -38.13 77.92 -18.54
CA VAL A 127 -38.09 78.81 -17.33
C VAL A 127 -37.33 80.07 -17.62
N THR A 128 -36.12 79.98 -18.23
CA THR A 128 -35.30 81.17 -18.58
C THR A 128 -35.98 82.10 -19.54
N LYS A 129 -36.90 81.56 -20.39
CA LYS A 129 -37.74 82.34 -21.34
C LYS A 129 -39.10 82.76 -20.76
N GLY A 130 -39.37 82.44 -19.49
CA GLY A 130 -40.61 82.86 -18.80
C GLY A 130 -41.88 82.12 -19.17
N PHE A 131 -41.78 80.96 -19.90
CA PHE A 131 -42.90 80.20 -20.39
C PHE A 131 -43.46 79.16 -19.36
N VAL A 132 -42.65 78.71 -18.38
CA VAL A 132 -43.07 77.77 -17.34
C VAL A 132 -42.57 78.20 -15.98
N SER A 133 -43.18 77.69 -14.90
CA SER A 133 -42.75 77.94 -13.51
C SER A 133 -41.49 77.21 -13.13
N GLN A 134 -40.74 77.71 -12.16
CA GLN A 134 -39.58 77.08 -11.57
C GLN A 134 -39.92 75.68 -11.02
N SER A 135 -41.12 75.51 -10.45
CA SER A 135 -41.61 74.21 -9.95
C SER A 135 -41.62 73.11 -11.04
N LYS A 136 -41.93 73.49 -12.30
CA LYS A 136 -41.87 72.45 -13.41
C LYS A 136 -40.45 72.01 -13.75
N ALA A 137 -39.48 72.92 -13.68
CA ALA A 137 -38.06 72.61 -13.84
C ALA A 137 -37.56 71.70 -12.68
N ASP A 138 -38.02 71.97 -11.44
CA ASP A 138 -37.65 71.23 -10.26
C ASP A 138 -38.25 69.81 -10.26
N GLU A 139 -39.51 69.61 -10.75
CA GLU A 139 -40.13 68.33 -10.99
C GLU A 139 -39.33 67.54 -12.04
N ALA A 140 -38.99 68.11 -13.16
CA ALA A 140 -38.20 67.46 -14.21
C ALA A 140 -36.77 67.11 -13.73
N ARG A 141 -36.18 67.94 -12.89
CA ARG A 141 -34.89 67.69 -12.24
C ARG A 141 -34.99 66.44 -11.32
N SER A 142 -36.03 66.37 -10.50
CA SER A 142 -36.26 65.27 -9.59
C SER A 142 -36.42 63.94 -10.34
N GLN A 143 -37.20 63.97 -11.43
CA GLN A 143 -37.36 62.79 -12.30
C GLN A 143 -36.04 62.36 -12.94
N ARG A 144 -35.27 63.33 -13.50
CA ARG A 144 -33.93 63.06 -14.06
C ARG A 144 -32.99 62.42 -13.02
N ASP A 145 -32.98 62.94 -11.78
CA ASP A 145 -32.13 62.45 -10.71
C ASP A 145 -32.56 61.04 -10.28
N ALA A 146 -33.86 60.76 -10.23
CA ALA A 146 -34.39 59.43 -9.96
C ALA A 146 -33.98 58.40 -11.04
N ASP A 147 -34.10 58.76 -12.33
CA ASP A 147 -33.72 57.89 -13.44
C ASP A 147 -32.21 57.63 -13.49
N ARG A 148 -31.38 58.66 -13.18
CA ARG A 148 -29.94 58.47 -13.04
C ARG A 148 -29.57 57.49 -11.92
N LYS A 149 -30.26 57.56 -10.78
CA LYS A 149 -30.09 56.61 -9.69
C LYS A 149 -30.53 55.20 -10.08
N LYS A 150 -31.58 55.09 -10.94
CA LYS A 150 -31.99 53.79 -11.48
C LYS A 150 -30.94 53.19 -12.40
N VAL A 151 -30.28 53.99 -13.25
CA VAL A 151 -29.14 53.50 -14.06
C VAL A 151 -28.02 53.00 -13.17
N GLU A 152 -27.59 53.75 -12.14
CA GLU A 152 -26.56 53.32 -11.18
C GLU A 152 -26.94 51.99 -10.51
N GLN A 153 -28.21 51.84 -10.10
CA GLN A 153 -28.69 50.56 -9.54
C GLN A 153 -28.54 49.42 -10.54
N MET A 154 -29.01 49.58 -11.78
CA MET A 154 -28.94 48.52 -12.80
C MET A 154 -27.49 48.17 -13.20
N GLN A 155 -26.57 49.15 -13.16
CA GLN A 155 -25.15 48.94 -13.37
C GLN A 155 -24.57 48.05 -12.26
N ASN A 156 -24.90 48.30 -10.99
CA ASN A 156 -24.47 47.54 -9.86
C ASN A 156 -25.06 46.12 -9.89
N ASP A 157 -26.32 45.99 -10.28
CA ASP A 157 -27.00 44.67 -10.45
C ASP A 157 -26.29 43.85 -11.53
N LEU A 158 -26.03 44.46 -12.71
CA LEU A 158 -25.26 43.81 -13.77
C LEU A 158 -23.86 43.38 -13.33
N ALA A 159 -23.14 44.25 -12.64
CA ALA A 159 -21.81 43.95 -12.11
C ALA A 159 -21.88 42.73 -11.14
N THR A 160 -22.90 42.70 -10.29
CA THR A 160 -23.11 41.56 -9.35
C THR A 160 -23.38 40.25 -10.09
N VAL A 161 -24.24 40.29 -11.13
CA VAL A 161 -24.54 39.13 -11.96
C VAL A 161 -23.30 38.62 -12.73
N GLN A 162 -22.45 39.55 -13.20
CA GLN A 162 -21.21 39.23 -13.94
C GLN A 162 -20.09 38.73 -13.03
N ALA A 163 -20.05 39.14 -11.77
CA ALA A 163 -19.00 38.74 -10.84
C ALA A 163 -18.98 37.25 -10.53
N GLY A 164 -20.10 36.52 -10.79
CA GLY A 164 -20.21 35.08 -10.53
C GLY A 164 -20.16 34.76 -9.03
N ALA A 165 -19.68 33.56 -8.69
CA ALA A 165 -19.52 33.13 -7.31
C ALA A 165 -18.34 33.83 -6.63
N ARG A 166 -18.47 34.02 -5.33
CA ARG A 166 -17.38 34.62 -4.53
C ARG A 166 -16.15 33.72 -4.49
N PRO A 167 -14.93 34.25 -4.47
CA PRO A 167 -13.70 33.46 -4.40
C PRO A 167 -13.68 32.46 -3.23
N ASP A 168 -14.29 32.85 -2.10
CA ASP A 168 -14.38 32.00 -0.91
C ASP A 168 -15.33 30.80 -1.12
N GLU A 169 -16.43 31.00 -1.83
CA GLU A 169 -17.37 29.95 -2.19
C GLU A 169 -16.72 28.93 -3.15
N ILE A 170 -15.95 29.43 -4.12
CA ILE A 170 -15.17 28.56 -5.03
C ILE A 170 -14.14 27.76 -4.25
N ARG A 171 -13.37 28.40 -3.34
CA ARG A 171 -12.40 27.69 -2.49
C ARG A 171 -13.05 26.64 -1.58
N ALA A 172 -14.21 26.94 -1.03
CA ALA A 172 -14.97 25.99 -0.23
C ALA A 172 -15.41 24.77 -1.07
N ALA A 173 -15.93 24.99 -2.27
CA ALA A 173 -16.31 23.92 -3.19
C ALA A 173 -15.09 23.11 -3.69
N GLU A 174 -13.95 23.76 -3.90
CA GLU A 174 -12.68 23.07 -4.22
C GLU A 174 -12.24 22.14 -3.08
N ALA A 175 -12.33 22.61 -1.84
CA ALA A 175 -12.02 21.81 -0.67
C ALA A 175 -12.97 20.62 -0.53
N GLU A 176 -14.27 20.81 -0.78
CA GLU A 176 -15.27 19.74 -0.77
C GLU A 176 -15.00 18.68 -1.85
N ALA A 177 -14.72 19.12 -3.09
CA ALA A 177 -14.35 18.22 -4.17
C ALA A 177 -13.05 17.44 -3.88
N ALA A 178 -12.07 18.11 -3.23
CA ALA A 178 -10.84 17.46 -2.79
C ALA A 178 -11.11 16.42 -1.69
N ALA A 179 -11.94 16.72 -0.70
CA ALA A 179 -12.35 15.78 0.35
C ALA A 179 -13.08 14.57 -0.22
N ALA A 180 -14.02 14.78 -1.14
CA ALA A 180 -14.73 13.70 -1.82
C ALA A 180 -13.78 12.80 -2.63
N ARG A 181 -12.75 13.37 -3.28
CA ARG A 181 -11.71 12.60 -3.98
C ARG A 181 -10.91 11.71 -3.03
N GLN A 182 -10.55 12.22 -1.84
CA GLN A 182 -9.85 11.40 -0.84
C GLN A 182 -10.75 10.28 -0.30
N SER A 183 -12.05 10.55 -0.13
CA SER A 183 -13.01 9.50 0.27
C SER A 183 -13.13 8.39 -0.78
N LEU A 184 -13.15 8.73 -2.07
CA LEU A 184 -13.12 7.74 -3.15
C LEU A 184 -11.81 6.94 -3.13
N ALA A 185 -10.67 7.60 -2.99
CA ALA A 185 -9.36 6.92 -2.92
C ALA A 185 -9.30 5.93 -1.75
N GLN A 186 -9.89 6.27 -0.60
CA GLN A 186 -9.98 5.38 0.55
C GLN A 186 -10.90 4.17 0.27
N ALA A 187 -12.05 4.39 -0.36
CA ALA A 187 -12.96 3.31 -0.74
C ALA A 187 -12.32 2.37 -1.77
N ASP A 188 -11.65 2.90 -2.79
CA ASP A 188 -10.88 2.14 -3.77
C ASP A 188 -9.76 1.30 -3.12
N TRP A 189 -9.05 1.87 -2.14
CA TRP A 189 -8.02 1.13 -1.42
C TRP A 189 -8.62 -0.05 -0.66
N LYS A 190 -9.74 0.15 0.08
CA LYS A 190 -10.43 -0.93 0.81
C LYS A 190 -10.87 -2.05 -0.13
N LEU A 191 -11.44 -1.69 -1.28
CA LEU A 191 -11.87 -2.66 -2.29
C LEU A 191 -10.70 -3.49 -2.82
N ARG A 192 -9.58 -2.84 -3.16
CA ARG A 192 -8.38 -3.56 -3.62
C ARG A 192 -7.83 -4.55 -2.59
N GLN A 193 -7.97 -4.26 -1.28
CA GLN A 193 -7.50 -5.15 -0.21
C GLN A 193 -8.32 -6.45 -0.09
N LYS A 194 -9.46 -6.56 -0.75
CA LYS A 194 -10.26 -7.79 -0.80
C LYS A 194 -9.71 -8.83 -1.76
N THR A 195 -8.86 -8.44 -2.70
CA THR A 195 -8.13 -9.35 -3.58
C THR A 195 -6.66 -9.33 -3.17
N VAL A 196 -6.15 -10.48 -2.76
CA VAL A 196 -4.81 -10.61 -2.20
C VAL A 196 -3.92 -11.40 -3.15
N ALA A 197 -2.76 -10.83 -3.43
CA ALA A 197 -1.73 -11.43 -4.28
C ALA A 197 -0.50 -11.84 -3.46
N ALA A 198 0.32 -12.71 -4.02
CA ALA A 198 1.59 -13.12 -3.43
C ALA A 198 2.53 -11.91 -3.29
N THR A 199 3.11 -11.73 -2.10
CA THR A 199 4.05 -10.65 -1.82
C THR A 199 5.48 -11.00 -2.21
N VAL A 200 5.78 -12.29 -2.36
CA VAL A 200 7.10 -12.86 -2.67
C VAL A 200 6.96 -14.09 -3.56
N ASP A 201 8.03 -14.42 -4.27
CA ASP A 201 8.12 -15.69 -4.99
C ASP A 201 8.26 -16.83 -3.97
N GLY A 202 7.55 -17.96 -4.20
CA GLY A 202 7.65 -19.08 -3.30
C GLY A 202 6.70 -20.21 -3.63
N MET A 203 6.81 -21.29 -2.87
CA MET A 203 5.89 -22.41 -2.93
C MET A 203 4.75 -22.21 -1.91
N VAL A 204 3.53 -22.49 -2.31
CA VAL A 204 2.38 -22.55 -1.40
C VAL A 204 2.55 -23.77 -0.49
N SER A 205 2.87 -23.51 0.77
CA SER A 205 3.02 -24.58 1.76
C SER A 205 1.69 -25.08 2.28
N ASP A 206 0.75 -24.16 2.53
CA ASP A 206 -0.57 -24.51 3.03
C ASP A 206 -1.64 -23.49 2.64
N THR A 207 -2.89 -23.96 2.62
CA THR A 207 -4.10 -23.14 2.50
C THR A 207 -4.95 -23.41 3.74
N LEU A 208 -5.20 -22.36 4.54
CA LEU A 208 -5.75 -22.48 5.89
C LEU A 208 -7.27 -22.31 5.95
N PHE A 209 -7.89 -21.86 4.85
CA PHE A 209 -9.33 -21.69 4.70
C PHE A 209 -9.79 -22.28 3.37
N ALA A 210 -11.04 -22.74 3.34
CA ALA A 210 -11.71 -23.22 2.16
C ALA A 210 -12.67 -22.15 1.59
N ARG A 211 -12.96 -22.27 0.28
CA ARG A 211 -13.95 -21.40 -0.38
C ARG A 211 -15.30 -21.50 0.33
N GLY A 212 -15.92 -20.35 0.61
CA GLY A 212 -17.18 -20.23 1.33
C GLY A 212 -17.01 -20.02 2.84
N GLU A 213 -15.81 -20.17 3.38
CA GLU A 213 -15.55 -19.90 4.80
C GLU A 213 -15.39 -18.40 5.09
N TRP A 214 -15.79 -18.01 6.30
CA TRP A 214 -15.56 -16.67 6.81
C TRP A 214 -14.13 -16.52 7.31
N VAL A 215 -13.42 -15.52 6.78
CA VAL A 215 -12.04 -15.19 7.15
C VAL A 215 -12.04 -13.93 8.01
N PRO A 216 -11.58 -13.99 9.27
CA PRO A 216 -11.37 -12.82 10.11
C PRO A 216 -10.25 -11.92 9.56
N ALA A 217 -10.31 -10.61 9.85
CA ALA A 217 -9.26 -9.67 9.48
C ALA A 217 -7.90 -10.08 10.09
N GLY A 218 -6.85 -10.05 9.26
CA GLY A 218 -5.50 -10.43 9.67
C GLY A 218 -5.25 -11.93 9.82
N SER A 219 -6.26 -12.77 9.60
CA SER A 219 -6.08 -14.24 9.63
C SER A 219 -5.40 -14.71 8.35
N PRO A 220 -4.30 -15.49 8.45
CA PRO A 220 -3.62 -16.02 7.27
C PRO A 220 -4.53 -16.98 6.49
N VAL A 221 -4.64 -16.79 5.19
CA VAL A 221 -5.36 -17.71 4.28
C VAL A 221 -4.40 -18.64 3.57
N VAL A 222 -3.24 -18.11 3.16
CA VAL A 222 -2.21 -18.86 2.43
C VAL A 222 -0.88 -18.70 3.15
N SER A 223 -0.13 -19.82 3.22
CA SER A 223 1.24 -19.85 3.74
C SER A 223 2.20 -20.10 2.59
N LEU A 224 3.12 -19.17 2.34
CA LEU A 224 4.15 -19.28 1.31
C LEU A 224 5.50 -19.62 1.93
N LEU A 225 6.27 -20.46 1.27
CA LEU A 225 7.67 -20.71 1.58
C LEU A 225 8.55 -20.20 0.44
N PRO A 226 9.15 -19.01 0.60
CA PRO A 226 10.18 -18.54 -0.30
C PRO A 226 11.43 -19.41 -0.20
N VAL A 227 12.08 -19.65 -1.33
CA VAL A 227 13.35 -20.44 -1.36
C VAL A 227 14.43 -19.79 -0.51
N SER A 228 14.49 -18.46 -0.49
CA SER A 228 15.42 -17.67 0.35
C SER A 228 15.22 -17.82 1.87
N ASN A 229 14.05 -18.33 2.27
CA ASN A 229 13.69 -18.52 3.68
C ASN A 229 13.91 -19.95 4.16
N VAL A 230 14.50 -20.80 3.34
CA VAL A 230 14.94 -22.13 3.74
C VAL A 230 16.31 -22.01 4.40
N LYS A 231 16.43 -22.50 5.62
CA LYS A 231 17.67 -22.52 6.40
C LYS A 231 17.87 -23.90 7.06
N VAL A 232 19.09 -24.20 7.47
CA VAL A 232 19.42 -25.38 8.22
C VAL A 232 19.74 -24.97 9.65
N ARG A 233 19.08 -25.59 10.61
CA ARG A 233 19.41 -25.49 12.03
C ARG A 233 20.22 -26.71 12.45
N PHE A 234 21.34 -26.49 13.10
CA PHE A 234 22.16 -27.55 13.63
C PHE A 234 22.73 -27.15 15.00
N PHE A 235 23.16 -28.16 15.73
CA PHE A 235 23.57 -27.96 17.12
C PHE A 235 25.06 -28.19 17.26
N VAL A 236 25.76 -27.18 17.81
CA VAL A 236 27.20 -27.21 18.05
C VAL A 236 27.45 -27.41 19.53
N PRO A 237 28.19 -28.45 19.96
CA PRO A 237 28.58 -28.61 21.34
C PRO A 237 29.47 -27.44 21.83
N GLU A 238 29.31 -27.04 23.11
CA GLU A 238 30.06 -25.93 23.71
C GLU A 238 31.58 -25.94 23.41
N PRO A 239 32.29 -27.08 23.50
CA PRO A 239 33.72 -27.11 23.21
C PRO A 239 34.10 -26.78 21.76
N ALA A 240 33.17 -26.99 20.81
CA ALA A 240 33.38 -26.70 19.40
C ALA A 240 32.91 -25.29 18.99
N LEU A 241 32.17 -24.60 19.86
CA LEU A 241 31.56 -23.30 19.52
C LEU A 241 32.63 -22.26 19.14
N GLY A 242 33.78 -22.25 19.82
CA GLY A 242 34.85 -21.29 19.53
C GLY A 242 35.46 -21.40 18.13
N THR A 243 35.20 -22.51 17.42
CA THR A 243 35.70 -22.73 16.06
C THR A 243 34.69 -22.30 14.99
N VAL A 244 33.42 -21.98 15.38
CA VAL A 244 32.36 -21.60 14.45
C VAL A 244 32.22 -20.08 14.37
N LYS A 245 32.17 -19.53 13.16
CA LYS A 245 32.04 -18.10 12.92
C LYS A 245 30.90 -17.82 11.90
N VAL A 246 30.23 -16.70 12.11
CA VAL A 246 29.26 -16.22 11.10
C VAL A 246 30.00 -15.96 9.79
N GLY A 247 29.40 -16.41 8.67
CA GLY A 247 30.01 -16.37 7.34
C GLY A 247 30.87 -17.60 6.99
N GLN A 248 31.15 -18.49 7.96
CA GLN A 248 31.91 -19.72 7.72
C GLN A 248 31.14 -20.64 6.78
N LYS A 249 31.86 -21.22 5.81
CA LYS A 249 31.28 -22.22 4.90
C LYS A 249 31.06 -23.54 5.62
N VAL A 250 29.96 -24.17 5.30
CA VAL A 250 29.60 -25.49 5.79
C VAL A 250 29.07 -26.33 4.64
N SER A 251 29.28 -27.61 4.72
CA SER A 251 28.76 -28.58 3.73
C SER A 251 27.62 -29.38 4.37
N LEU A 252 26.49 -29.40 3.70
CA LEU A 252 25.28 -30.10 4.14
C LEU A 252 25.16 -31.43 3.37
N ALA A 253 24.99 -32.50 4.08
CA ALA A 253 24.68 -33.78 3.50
C ALA A 253 23.32 -34.26 4.02
N CYS A 254 22.48 -34.81 3.15
CA CYS A 254 21.18 -35.36 3.52
C CYS A 254 20.89 -36.61 2.70
N ASP A 255 20.11 -37.52 3.26
CA ASP A 255 19.68 -38.72 2.55
C ASP A 255 18.83 -38.32 1.32
N GLY A 256 19.24 -38.79 0.14
CA GLY A 256 18.56 -38.45 -1.12
C GLY A 256 18.94 -37.09 -1.75
N CYS A 257 19.78 -36.28 -1.14
CA CYS A 257 20.20 -35.00 -1.71
C CYS A 257 21.23 -35.13 -2.84
N GLY A 258 21.84 -36.30 -3.03
CA GLY A 258 22.93 -36.48 -3.99
C GLY A 258 24.23 -35.82 -3.54
N ASN A 259 24.72 -34.82 -4.30
CA ASN A 259 25.92 -34.09 -3.93
C ASN A 259 25.70 -33.20 -2.70
N PRO A 260 26.73 -33.03 -1.83
CA PRO A 260 26.66 -32.09 -0.71
C PRO A 260 26.29 -30.68 -1.17
N ILE A 261 25.55 -30.00 -0.30
CA ILE A 261 25.04 -28.64 -0.55
C ILE A 261 25.91 -27.64 0.24
N ASP A 262 26.44 -26.64 -0.44
CA ASP A 262 27.19 -25.58 0.20
C ASP A 262 26.24 -24.61 0.89
N ALA A 263 26.57 -24.24 2.12
CA ALA A 263 25.85 -23.26 2.92
C ALA A 263 26.87 -22.37 3.69
N ALA A 264 26.38 -21.27 4.22
CA ALA A 264 27.15 -20.39 5.08
C ALA A 264 26.43 -20.17 6.40
N VAL A 265 27.18 -20.17 7.51
CA VAL A 265 26.67 -19.85 8.84
C VAL A 265 26.10 -18.43 8.83
N SER A 266 24.81 -18.28 9.13
CA SER A 266 24.11 -17.00 9.15
C SER A 266 23.86 -16.46 10.55
N PHE A 267 23.75 -17.35 11.55
CA PHE A 267 23.45 -16.96 12.92
C PHE A 267 24.00 -18.00 13.90
N ILE A 268 24.44 -17.53 15.07
CA ILE A 268 24.85 -18.36 16.20
C ILE A 268 24.04 -17.85 17.41
N ALA A 269 23.29 -18.74 18.06
CA ALA A 269 22.50 -18.37 19.23
C ALA A 269 23.39 -17.92 20.39
N PRO A 270 23.07 -16.80 21.05
CA PRO A 270 23.83 -16.29 22.18
C PRO A 270 23.61 -17.11 23.48
N GLN A 271 22.59 -17.93 23.52
CA GLN A 271 22.21 -18.76 24.64
C GLN A 271 22.26 -20.24 24.27
N ALA A 272 22.76 -21.05 25.21
CA ALA A 272 22.77 -22.49 25.04
C ALA A 272 21.33 -23.04 25.13
N GLU A 273 21.03 -24.03 24.31
CA GLU A 273 19.85 -24.86 24.44
C GLU A 273 20.17 -26.13 25.24
N PHE A 274 19.25 -26.52 26.10
CA PHE A 274 19.41 -27.71 26.90
C PHE A 274 18.62 -28.87 26.29
N THR A 275 19.25 -29.99 26.03
CA THR A 275 18.51 -31.25 25.87
C THR A 275 18.13 -31.77 27.26
N PRO A 276 16.82 -31.90 27.60
CA PRO A 276 16.44 -32.42 28.93
C PRO A 276 16.89 -33.87 29.13
N PRO A 277 17.23 -34.30 30.38
CA PRO A 277 17.02 -33.71 31.68
C PRO A 277 18.26 -33.05 32.25
N VAL A 278 18.03 -31.96 32.99
CA VAL A 278 19.00 -31.03 33.55
C VAL A 278 19.58 -31.58 34.86
N ILE A 279 20.86 -31.93 34.91
CA ILE A 279 21.65 -32.02 36.14
C ILE A 279 22.99 -31.31 35.90
N TYR A 280 23.34 -30.35 36.75
CA TYR A 280 24.55 -29.56 36.67
C TYR A 280 25.80 -30.40 37.12
N SER A 281 26.24 -31.34 36.32
CA SER A 281 27.50 -32.03 36.50
C SER A 281 28.48 -31.70 35.39
N LYS A 282 29.78 -32.04 35.55
CA LYS A 282 30.79 -31.84 34.49
C LYS A 282 30.42 -32.60 33.20
N GLU A 283 29.81 -33.75 33.32
CA GLU A 283 29.35 -34.55 32.21
C GLU A 283 28.09 -33.93 31.54
N SER A 284 27.31 -33.12 32.27
CA SER A 284 26.14 -32.38 31.71
C SER A 284 26.55 -31.16 30.89
N ARG A 285 27.75 -30.55 31.15
CA ARG A 285 28.29 -29.46 30.30
C ARG A 285 28.62 -29.96 28.88
N ALA A 286 28.98 -31.23 28.72
CA ALA A 286 29.19 -31.86 27.42
C ALA A 286 27.88 -32.01 26.61
N LYS A 287 26.69 -31.76 27.24
CA LYS A 287 25.37 -31.77 26.61
C LYS A 287 24.81 -30.38 26.32
N LEU A 288 25.54 -29.29 26.66
CA LEU A 288 25.21 -27.94 26.25
C LEU A 288 25.51 -27.80 24.77
N VAL A 289 24.50 -27.46 24.04
CA VAL A 289 24.57 -27.22 22.59
C VAL A 289 24.12 -25.80 22.27
N PHE A 290 24.71 -25.22 21.28
CA PHE A 290 24.33 -23.93 20.77
C PHE A 290 23.68 -24.11 19.41
N LEU A 291 22.52 -23.50 19.23
CA LEU A 291 21.84 -23.45 17.93
C LEU A 291 22.65 -22.59 16.97
N VAL A 292 22.95 -23.13 15.82
CA VAL A 292 23.59 -22.43 14.70
C VAL A 292 22.70 -22.57 13.48
N GLU A 293 22.50 -21.46 12.76
CA GLU A 293 21.76 -21.47 11.51
C GLU A 293 22.71 -21.28 10.33
N ALA A 294 22.51 -22.02 9.26
CA ALA A 294 23.21 -21.86 8.00
C ALA A 294 22.20 -21.67 6.85
N LYS A 295 22.53 -20.77 5.94
CA LYS A 295 21.76 -20.56 4.71
C LYS A 295 22.43 -21.24 3.54
N PRO A 296 21.74 -22.17 2.86
CA PRO A 296 22.22 -22.77 1.62
C PRO A 296 22.21 -21.71 0.50
N VAL A 297 22.95 -21.96 -0.57
CA VAL A 297 22.87 -21.14 -1.79
C VAL A 297 21.50 -21.33 -2.41
N ASP A 298 20.83 -20.25 -2.83
CA ASP A 298 19.40 -20.23 -3.23
C ASP A 298 19.02 -21.35 -4.21
N ARG A 299 19.85 -21.62 -5.23
CA ARG A 299 19.59 -22.69 -6.21
C ARG A 299 19.52 -24.08 -5.59
N ASP A 300 20.24 -24.30 -4.49
CA ASP A 300 20.33 -25.59 -3.81
C ASP A 300 19.33 -25.68 -2.64
N ALA A 301 18.87 -24.54 -2.12
CA ALA A 301 17.84 -24.46 -1.10
C ALA A 301 16.51 -25.10 -1.57
N ALA A 302 16.19 -25.03 -2.87
CA ALA A 302 15.01 -25.67 -3.44
C ALA A 302 15.01 -27.20 -3.37
N ARG A 303 16.18 -27.82 -3.11
CA ARG A 303 16.32 -29.28 -2.94
C ARG A 303 16.06 -29.74 -1.50
N LEU A 304 16.01 -28.81 -0.56
CA LEU A 304 15.83 -29.08 0.85
C LEU A 304 14.34 -28.93 1.23
N HIS A 305 13.87 -29.86 2.06
CA HIS A 305 12.49 -29.85 2.53
C HIS A 305 12.45 -29.54 4.02
N PRO A 306 11.63 -28.61 4.50
CA PRO A 306 11.46 -28.36 5.93
C PRO A 306 11.14 -29.64 6.70
N GLY A 307 11.84 -29.84 7.84
CA GLY A 307 11.78 -31.06 8.65
C GLY A 307 12.74 -32.17 8.22
N GLN A 308 13.45 -32.03 7.09
CA GLN A 308 14.43 -33.02 6.64
C GLN A 308 15.68 -32.99 7.54
N PRO A 309 16.14 -34.14 8.07
CA PRO A 309 17.41 -34.22 8.80
C PRO A 309 18.59 -34.01 7.86
N VAL A 310 19.64 -33.34 8.37
CA VAL A 310 20.86 -33.05 7.63
C VAL A 310 22.08 -33.22 8.52
N ASP A 311 23.17 -33.70 7.94
CA ASP A 311 24.50 -33.74 8.54
C ASP A 311 25.29 -32.52 8.07
N VAL A 312 25.79 -31.72 9.01
CA VAL A 312 26.57 -30.49 8.75
C VAL A 312 28.03 -30.74 9.05
N ARG A 313 28.90 -30.43 8.08
CA ARG A 313 30.35 -30.45 8.23
C ARG A 313 30.92 -29.03 8.12
N LEU A 314 31.68 -28.62 9.11
CA LEU A 314 32.40 -27.36 9.07
C LEU A 314 33.56 -27.47 8.07
N GLN A 315 33.77 -26.42 7.27
CA GLN A 315 34.87 -26.30 6.31
C GLN A 315 35.95 -25.32 6.81
#